data_3d920cd4d4ad3a183fe4482730d33d4c
#
_entry.id   3d920cd4d4ad3a183fe4482730d33d4c
#
_cell.length_a   1.000
_cell.length_b   1.000
_cell.length_c   1.000
_cell.angle_alpha   90.00
_cell.angle_beta   90.00
_cell.angle_gamma   90.00
#
_symmetry.space_group_name_H-M   'P 1'
#
loop_
_entity.id
_entity.type
_entity.pdbx_description
1 polymer ?
#
loop_
_entity_poly.entity_id
_entity_poly.type
_entity_poly.pdbx_seq_one_letter_code
_entity_poly.pdbx_strand_id
1 'polypeptide(L)'
;MPAERLTEGARHLAKRDPVMKRLIAEHGLPVLGGRRTGQTRFEQLGEAICYQQLAGKAAEAIWLRVRLLVDGSFTPESVLDVGYDALRGAGFSNAKALSLLDLAHKVAAGEVRLDRIGRLSDEAVVAELTPVRGIGPWTAEMFLIFTLKRLDVWPVGDYGVRAGYAVAYDVPMPSSQELAALGDRFRPYRTMVAWYCWQALIASRTPPPAKSSA
;
A
#
# COMPACT_ATOMS: atom_id res chain seq x y z
N MET A 1 11.78 7.48 5.32
CA MET A 1 11.36 7.78 6.72
C MET A 1 12.52 7.45 7.62
N PRO A 2 12.89 8.31 8.59
CA PRO A 2 13.95 7.99 9.54
C PRO A 2 13.57 6.76 10.37
N ALA A 3 14.49 5.82 10.55
CA ALA A 3 14.33 4.62 11.38
C ALA A 3 13.92 4.96 12.83
N GLU A 4 14.32 6.13 13.30
CA GLU A 4 13.98 6.67 14.61
C GLU A 4 12.47 6.74 14.87
N ARG A 5 11.68 7.21 13.91
CA ARG A 5 10.21 7.30 14.06
C ARG A 5 9.53 5.94 14.16
N LEU A 6 10.03 4.93 13.44
CA LEU A 6 9.54 3.56 13.56
C LEU A 6 9.92 2.95 14.92
N THR A 7 11.14 3.20 15.38
CA THR A 7 11.60 2.76 16.72
C THR A 7 10.78 3.41 17.83
N GLU A 8 10.48 4.71 17.72
CA GLU A 8 9.60 5.43 18.65
C GLU A 8 8.19 4.83 18.66
N GLY A 9 7.59 4.62 17.47
CA GLY A 9 6.27 4.01 17.32
C GLY A 9 6.22 2.59 17.91
N ALA A 10 7.23 1.76 17.64
CA ALA A 10 7.31 0.42 18.20
C ALA A 10 7.35 0.44 19.74
N ARG A 11 8.16 1.35 20.33
CA ARG A 11 8.25 1.52 21.79
C ARG A 11 6.92 2.00 22.37
N HIS A 12 6.25 2.95 21.69
CA HIS A 12 4.95 3.48 22.10
C HIS A 12 3.87 2.38 22.10
N LEU A 13 3.78 1.58 21.04
CA LEU A 13 2.81 0.50 20.90
C LEU A 13 3.10 -0.63 21.92
N ALA A 14 4.34 -1.07 22.04
CA ALA A 14 4.72 -2.14 22.96
C ALA A 14 4.44 -1.83 24.43
N LYS A 15 4.51 -0.56 24.82
CA LYS A 15 4.22 -0.11 26.20
C LYS A 15 2.72 -0.19 26.52
N ARG A 16 1.84 -0.05 25.52
CA ARG A 16 0.39 0.11 25.70
C ARG A 16 -0.41 -1.14 25.39
N ASP A 17 0.16 -2.05 24.60
CA ASP A 17 -0.55 -3.19 24.11
C ASP A 17 0.33 -4.45 24.09
N PRO A 18 -0.02 -5.49 24.88
CA PRO A 18 0.79 -6.71 25.00
C PRO A 18 0.86 -7.50 23.69
N VAL A 19 -0.20 -7.46 22.86
CA VAL A 19 -0.21 -8.11 21.54
C VAL A 19 0.78 -7.40 20.62
N MET A 20 0.77 -6.07 20.60
CA MET A 20 1.77 -5.30 19.83
C MET A 20 3.18 -5.56 20.32
N LYS A 21 3.41 -5.64 21.64
CA LYS A 21 4.71 -6.01 22.21
C LYS A 21 5.22 -7.35 21.66
N ARG A 22 4.35 -8.34 21.61
CA ARG A 22 4.66 -9.68 21.06
C ARG A 22 4.99 -9.60 19.57
N LEU A 23 4.11 -8.99 18.77
CA LEU A 23 4.29 -8.90 17.31
C LEU A 23 5.55 -8.11 16.91
N ILE A 24 5.88 -7.05 17.66
CA ILE A 24 7.12 -6.30 17.47
C ILE A 24 8.35 -7.17 17.73
N ALA A 25 8.32 -8.00 18.78
CA ALA A 25 9.41 -8.92 19.08
C ALA A 25 9.57 -10.02 18.01
N GLU A 26 8.46 -10.52 17.46
CA GLU A 26 8.44 -11.58 16.45
C GLU A 26 8.87 -11.07 15.06
N HIS A 27 8.43 -9.88 14.65
CA HIS A 27 8.57 -9.40 13.27
C HIS A 27 9.53 -8.23 13.09
N GLY A 28 10.04 -7.64 14.18
CA GLY A 28 10.90 -6.45 14.12
C GLY A 28 10.15 -5.19 13.68
N LEU A 29 10.89 -4.21 13.15
CA LEU A 29 10.30 -2.94 12.69
C LEU A 29 9.65 -3.09 11.31
N PRO A 30 8.51 -2.39 11.06
CA PRO A 30 7.85 -2.43 9.78
C PRO A 30 8.72 -1.96 8.62
N VAL A 31 8.68 -2.69 7.51
CA VAL A 31 9.24 -2.25 6.24
C VAL A 31 8.15 -1.54 5.45
N LEU A 32 8.05 -0.22 5.62
CA LEU A 32 7.09 0.61 4.90
C LEU A 32 7.74 1.20 3.65
N GLY A 33 7.42 0.63 2.51
CA GLY A 33 7.88 1.07 1.20
C GLY A 33 8.94 0.20 0.57
N GLY A 34 8.74 -0.01 -0.73
CA GLY A 34 9.56 -0.87 -1.56
C GLY A 34 10.99 -0.38 -1.75
N ARG A 35 11.83 -1.30 -2.25
CA ARG A 35 13.27 -1.13 -2.49
C ARG A 35 13.63 -0.17 -3.64
N ARG A 36 12.66 0.36 -4.39
CA ARG A 36 12.95 1.19 -5.57
C ARG A 36 13.12 2.65 -5.16
N THR A 37 14.35 3.03 -4.85
CA THR A 37 14.75 4.44 -4.73
C THR A 37 14.74 5.07 -6.12
N GLY A 38 14.17 6.26 -6.24
CA GLY A 38 14.17 7.03 -7.49
C GLY A 38 12.87 7.03 -8.30
N GLN A 39 11.86 6.21 -7.93
CA GLN A 39 10.55 6.27 -8.59
C GLN A 39 9.79 7.55 -8.25
N THR A 40 9.14 8.14 -9.26
CA THR A 40 8.20 9.24 -9.07
C THR A 40 6.91 8.77 -8.40
N ARG A 41 6.14 9.67 -7.82
CA ARG A 41 4.80 9.35 -7.26
C ARG A 41 3.83 8.85 -8.34
N PHE A 42 3.94 9.39 -9.55
CA PHE A 42 3.17 8.93 -10.69
C PHE A 42 3.49 7.46 -11.03
N GLU A 43 4.77 7.13 -11.11
CA GLU A 43 5.22 5.78 -11.37
C GLU A 43 4.76 4.79 -10.29
N GLN A 44 4.82 5.19 -9.01
CA GLN A 44 4.36 4.35 -7.90
C GLN A 44 2.85 4.10 -7.94
N LEU A 45 2.04 5.08 -8.35
CA LEU A 45 0.60 4.88 -8.59
C LEU A 45 0.34 3.96 -9.78
N GLY A 46 1.09 4.13 -10.87
CA GLY A 46 1.02 3.23 -12.03
C GLY A 46 1.35 1.78 -11.67
N GLU A 47 2.41 1.59 -10.88
CA GLU A 47 2.76 0.27 -10.32
C GLU A 47 1.63 -0.28 -9.45
N ALA A 48 1.06 0.52 -8.55
CA ALA A 48 -0.06 0.11 -7.71
C ALA A 48 -1.28 -0.35 -8.54
N ILE A 49 -1.63 0.37 -9.61
CA ILE A 49 -2.68 -0.05 -10.56
C ILE A 49 -2.33 -1.39 -11.20
N CYS A 50 -1.06 -1.58 -11.59
CA CYS A 50 -0.61 -2.84 -12.19
C CYS A 50 -0.78 -4.02 -11.24
N TYR A 51 -0.46 -3.84 -9.97
CA TYR A 51 -0.46 -4.91 -8.97
C TYR A 51 -1.86 -5.28 -8.44
N GLN A 52 -2.91 -4.50 -8.69
CA GLN A 52 -4.27 -4.84 -8.27
C GLN A 52 -4.68 -6.24 -8.76
N GLN A 53 -5.17 -7.10 -7.86
CA GLN A 53 -5.71 -8.43 -8.16
C GLN A 53 -4.76 -9.38 -8.93
N LEU A 54 -3.45 -9.21 -8.78
CA LEU A 54 -2.44 -10.09 -9.39
C LEU A 54 -1.50 -10.67 -8.33
N ALA A 55 -1.01 -11.88 -8.60
CA ALA A 55 0.10 -12.44 -7.84
C ALA A 55 1.39 -11.64 -8.11
N GLY A 56 2.21 -11.42 -7.08
CA GLY A 56 3.37 -10.54 -7.12
C GLY A 56 4.29 -10.74 -8.33
N LYS A 57 4.69 -12.00 -8.62
CA LYS A 57 5.58 -12.31 -9.76
C LYS A 57 4.94 -11.98 -11.13
N ALA A 58 3.63 -12.23 -11.29
CA ALA A 58 2.93 -11.91 -12.54
C ALA A 58 2.81 -10.39 -12.71
N ALA A 59 2.47 -9.66 -11.66
CA ALA A 59 2.40 -8.21 -11.66
C ALA A 59 3.76 -7.58 -11.97
N GLU A 60 4.84 -8.10 -11.37
CA GLU A 60 6.21 -7.63 -11.64
C GLU A 60 6.61 -7.79 -13.09
N ALA A 61 6.36 -8.97 -13.69
CA ALA A 61 6.66 -9.23 -15.10
C ALA A 61 5.89 -8.30 -16.05
N ILE A 62 4.63 -8.02 -15.74
CA ILE A 62 3.80 -7.07 -16.52
C ILE A 62 4.34 -5.65 -16.35
N TRP A 63 4.62 -5.24 -15.11
CA TRP A 63 5.13 -3.90 -14.81
C TRP A 63 6.47 -3.62 -15.50
N LEU A 64 7.38 -4.60 -15.53
CA LEU A 64 8.63 -4.48 -16.26
C LEU A 64 8.41 -4.25 -17.75
N ARG A 65 7.47 -4.98 -18.40
CA ARG A 65 7.15 -4.75 -19.81
C ARG A 65 6.56 -3.37 -20.06
N VAL A 66 5.64 -2.92 -19.18
CA VAL A 66 5.07 -1.56 -19.27
C VAL A 66 6.15 -0.48 -19.14
N ARG A 67 7.10 -0.69 -18.24
CA ARG A 67 8.25 0.22 -18.08
C ARG A 67 9.13 0.30 -19.32
N LEU A 68 9.31 -0.81 -20.03
CA LEU A 68 10.10 -0.89 -21.28
C LEU A 68 9.41 -0.24 -22.48
N LEU A 69 8.10 0.05 -22.42
CA LEU A 69 7.42 0.81 -23.48
C LEU A 69 7.79 2.29 -23.49
N VAL A 70 8.28 2.78 -22.36
CA VAL A 70 8.63 4.19 -22.18
C VAL A 70 10.14 4.34 -22.35
N ASP A 71 10.55 5.15 -23.32
CA ASP A 71 11.95 5.53 -23.48
C ASP A 71 12.29 6.67 -22.49
N GLY A 72 13.14 6.37 -21.50
CA GLY A 72 13.57 7.31 -20.47
C GLY A 72 12.68 7.32 -19.22
N SER A 73 12.16 8.51 -18.86
CA SER A 73 11.41 8.71 -17.60
C SER A 73 9.96 8.32 -17.72
N PHE A 74 9.44 7.59 -16.73
CA PHE A 74 8.03 7.25 -16.63
C PHE A 74 7.21 8.45 -16.16
N THR A 75 6.71 9.24 -17.13
CA THR A 75 5.91 10.46 -16.91
C THR A 75 4.50 10.31 -17.44
N PRO A 76 3.54 11.20 -17.05
CA PRO A 76 2.22 11.21 -17.65
C PRO A 76 2.26 11.30 -19.18
N GLU A 77 3.09 12.19 -19.72
CA GLU A 77 3.22 12.43 -21.16
C GLU A 77 3.71 11.17 -21.88
N SER A 78 4.78 10.54 -21.38
CA SER A 78 5.32 9.31 -21.97
C SER A 78 4.33 8.14 -21.96
N VAL A 79 3.48 8.05 -20.94
CA VAL A 79 2.41 7.04 -20.86
C VAL A 79 1.29 7.34 -21.87
N LEU A 80 0.95 8.61 -22.08
CA LEU A 80 -0.04 9.02 -23.08
C LEU A 80 0.46 8.74 -24.51
N ASP A 81 1.74 8.97 -24.77
CA ASP A 81 2.38 8.68 -26.08
C ASP A 81 2.41 7.19 -26.39
N VAL A 82 2.64 6.34 -25.38
CA VAL A 82 2.58 4.87 -25.49
C VAL A 82 1.18 4.41 -25.91
N GLY A 83 0.15 4.98 -25.30
CA GLY A 83 -1.23 4.74 -25.65
C GLY A 83 -1.80 3.36 -25.20
N TYR A 84 -3.10 3.18 -25.47
CA TYR A 84 -3.89 2.06 -24.97
C TYR A 84 -3.40 0.70 -25.50
N ASP A 85 -3.20 0.57 -26.82
CA ASP A 85 -2.92 -0.72 -27.44
C ASP A 85 -1.57 -1.30 -27.00
N ALA A 86 -0.55 -0.46 -26.85
CA ALA A 86 0.75 -0.87 -26.36
C ALA A 86 0.68 -1.32 -24.89
N LEU A 87 -0.06 -0.61 -24.02
CA LEU A 87 -0.29 -1.02 -22.64
C LEU A 87 -1.00 -2.38 -22.57
N ARG A 88 -1.98 -2.63 -23.45
CA ARG A 88 -2.66 -3.91 -23.57
C ARG A 88 -1.70 -5.01 -24.02
N GLY A 89 -0.85 -4.72 -25.01
CA GLY A 89 0.19 -5.62 -25.51
C GLY A 89 1.23 -6.01 -24.44
N ALA A 90 1.54 -5.11 -23.52
CA ALA A 90 2.42 -5.39 -22.38
C ALA A 90 1.78 -6.27 -21.29
N GLY A 91 0.46 -6.53 -21.37
CA GLY A 91 -0.26 -7.43 -20.47
C GLY A 91 -1.19 -6.75 -19.46
N PHE A 92 -1.45 -5.46 -19.60
CA PHE A 92 -2.49 -4.80 -18.81
C PHE A 92 -3.88 -5.32 -19.19
N SER A 93 -4.78 -5.51 -18.22
CA SER A 93 -6.20 -5.67 -18.50
C SER A 93 -6.76 -4.37 -19.08
N ASN A 94 -7.93 -4.47 -19.76
CA ASN A 94 -8.64 -3.27 -20.24
C ASN A 94 -8.79 -2.22 -19.12
N ALA A 95 -9.27 -2.64 -17.96
CA ALA A 95 -9.49 -1.75 -16.83
C ALA A 95 -8.19 -1.05 -16.38
N LYS A 96 -7.07 -1.78 -16.27
CA LYS A 96 -5.77 -1.23 -15.85
C LYS A 96 -5.19 -0.26 -16.87
N ALA A 97 -5.27 -0.57 -18.16
CA ALA A 97 -4.81 0.33 -19.22
C ALA A 97 -5.58 1.65 -19.17
N LEU A 98 -6.91 1.59 -19.09
CA LEU A 98 -7.75 2.78 -18.96
C LEU A 98 -7.49 3.55 -17.65
N SER A 99 -7.21 2.85 -16.55
CA SER A 99 -6.90 3.50 -15.26
C SER A 99 -5.55 4.24 -15.30
N LEU A 100 -4.53 3.65 -15.93
CA LEU A 100 -3.23 4.30 -16.06
C LEU A 100 -3.29 5.52 -16.98
N LEU A 101 -4.04 5.43 -18.10
CA LEU A 101 -4.25 6.56 -19.00
C LEU A 101 -5.06 7.68 -18.34
N ASP A 102 -6.11 7.36 -17.58
CA ASP A 102 -6.89 8.37 -16.85
C ASP A 102 -6.03 9.09 -15.79
N LEU A 103 -5.20 8.33 -15.06
CA LEU A 103 -4.22 8.91 -14.13
C LEU A 103 -3.27 9.87 -14.89
N ALA A 104 -2.74 9.44 -16.04
CA ALA A 104 -1.82 10.24 -16.84
C ALA A 104 -2.48 11.52 -17.33
N HIS A 105 -3.70 11.45 -17.87
CA HIS A 105 -4.47 12.62 -18.31
C HIS A 105 -4.72 13.61 -17.16
N LYS A 106 -5.20 13.13 -16.02
CA LYS A 106 -5.50 14.00 -14.87
C LYS A 106 -4.27 14.66 -14.27
N VAL A 107 -3.13 13.96 -14.25
CA VAL A 107 -1.87 14.55 -13.79
C VAL A 107 -1.35 15.59 -14.79
N ALA A 108 -1.35 15.30 -16.10
CA ALA A 108 -0.95 16.23 -17.14
C ALA A 108 -1.84 17.47 -17.18
N ALA A 109 -3.15 17.33 -16.98
CA ALA A 109 -4.11 18.42 -16.90
C ALA A 109 -4.02 19.23 -15.57
N GLY A 110 -3.24 18.77 -14.58
CA GLY A 110 -3.13 19.41 -13.28
C GLY A 110 -4.35 19.22 -12.36
N GLU A 111 -5.27 18.31 -12.73
CA GLU A 111 -6.41 17.92 -11.90
C GLU A 111 -5.96 17.10 -10.68
N VAL A 112 -4.93 16.26 -10.83
CA VAL A 112 -4.25 15.52 -9.77
C VAL A 112 -2.83 16.05 -9.60
N ARG A 113 -2.55 16.64 -8.45
CA ARG A 113 -1.30 17.38 -8.22
C ARG A 113 -0.32 16.60 -7.35
N LEU A 114 0.35 15.62 -7.97
CA LEU A 114 1.29 14.73 -7.28
C LEU A 114 2.54 15.44 -6.73
N ASP A 115 2.91 16.60 -7.27
CA ASP A 115 4.03 17.43 -6.82
C ASP A 115 3.85 17.89 -5.36
N ARG A 116 2.63 18.24 -4.97
CA ARG A 116 2.29 18.77 -3.64
C ARG A 116 1.45 17.84 -2.77
N ILE A 117 1.03 16.68 -3.30
CA ILE A 117 0.13 15.75 -2.59
C ILE A 117 0.68 15.34 -1.20
N GLY A 118 2.00 15.29 -1.05
CA GLY A 118 2.64 14.97 0.23
C GLY A 118 2.45 16.02 1.34
N ARG A 119 1.93 17.23 1.02
CA ARG A 119 1.63 18.30 1.98
C ARG A 119 0.17 18.32 2.43
N LEU A 120 -0.69 17.54 1.76
CA LEU A 120 -2.11 17.44 2.07
C LEU A 120 -2.35 16.58 3.31
N SER A 121 -3.53 16.73 3.94
CA SER A 121 -4.02 15.77 4.95
C SER A 121 -4.31 14.41 4.30
N ASP A 122 -4.44 13.36 5.10
CA ASP A 122 -4.69 12.02 4.59
C ASP A 122 -6.05 11.95 3.86
N GLU A 123 -7.07 12.62 4.39
CA GLU A 123 -8.40 12.74 3.79
C GLU A 123 -8.35 13.50 2.44
N ALA A 124 -7.56 14.59 2.38
CA ALA A 124 -7.39 15.35 1.15
C ALA A 124 -6.62 14.55 0.09
N VAL A 125 -5.66 13.72 0.47
CA VAL A 125 -4.97 12.79 -0.46
C VAL A 125 -5.96 11.77 -1.03
N VAL A 126 -6.83 11.19 -0.19
CA VAL A 126 -7.86 10.26 -0.65
C VAL A 126 -8.82 10.96 -1.61
N ALA A 127 -9.29 12.16 -1.27
CA ALA A 127 -10.19 12.95 -2.13
C ALA A 127 -9.54 13.35 -3.46
N GLU A 128 -8.24 13.65 -3.48
CA GLU A 128 -7.47 14.00 -4.69
C GLU A 128 -7.30 12.78 -5.62
N LEU A 129 -7.13 11.56 -5.07
CA LEU A 129 -6.83 10.37 -5.86
C LEU A 129 -8.06 9.58 -6.31
N THR A 130 -9.14 9.57 -5.54
CA THR A 130 -10.32 8.74 -5.84
C THR A 130 -11.12 9.13 -7.09
N PRO A 131 -11.07 10.36 -7.65
CA PRO A 131 -11.62 10.66 -8.96
C PRO A 131 -10.89 9.96 -10.13
N VAL A 132 -9.68 9.41 -9.89
CA VAL A 132 -8.96 8.65 -10.91
C VAL A 132 -9.60 7.27 -11.06
N ARG A 133 -9.91 6.89 -12.30
CA ARG A 133 -10.46 5.57 -12.61
C ARG A 133 -9.62 4.46 -12.00
N GLY A 134 -10.26 3.54 -11.28
CA GLY A 134 -9.60 2.38 -10.67
C GLY A 134 -8.78 2.68 -9.42
N ILE A 135 -8.75 3.92 -8.95
CA ILE A 135 -8.18 4.30 -7.66
C ILE A 135 -9.33 4.51 -6.67
N GLY A 136 -9.61 3.52 -5.86
CA GLY A 136 -10.55 3.64 -4.75
C GLY A 136 -9.86 4.08 -3.44
N PRO A 137 -10.65 4.27 -2.36
CA PRO A 137 -10.12 4.63 -1.04
C PRO A 137 -8.99 3.71 -0.57
N TRP A 138 -9.13 2.39 -0.73
CA TRP A 138 -8.10 1.43 -0.38
C TRP A 138 -6.77 1.65 -1.11
N THR A 139 -6.81 1.92 -2.43
CA THR A 139 -5.57 2.19 -3.20
C THR A 139 -4.93 3.51 -2.76
N ALA A 140 -5.74 4.53 -2.44
CA ALA A 140 -5.24 5.78 -1.89
C ALA A 140 -4.62 5.61 -0.49
N GLU A 141 -5.21 4.77 0.38
CA GLU A 141 -4.63 4.41 1.69
C GLU A 141 -3.29 3.67 1.52
N MET A 142 -3.16 2.75 0.55
CA MET A 142 -1.88 2.09 0.24
C MET A 142 -0.84 3.10 -0.24
N PHE A 143 -1.23 4.09 -1.03
CA PHE A 143 -0.35 5.18 -1.43
C PHE A 143 0.11 6.03 -0.22
N LEU A 144 -0.78 6.36 0.70
CA LEU A 144 -0.43 7.03 1.95
C LEU A 144 0.61 6.24 2.76
N ILE A 145 0.40 4.92 2.90
CA ILE A 145 1.27 4.03 3.68
C ILE A 145 2.63 3.84 2.98
N PHE A 146 2.61 3.38 1.73
CA PHE A 146 3.82 2.87 1.07
C PHE A 146 4.59 3.93 0.27
N THR A 147 3.91 5.00 -0.20
CA THR A 147 4.54 6.10 -0.93
C THR A 147 4.81 7.29 -0.03
N LEU A 148 3.79 7.82 0.64
CA LEU A 148 3.95 9.00 1.49
C LEU A 148 4.48 8.68 2.90
N LYS A 149 4.54 7.39 3.26
CA LYS A 149 5.09 6.93 4.55
C LYS A 149 4.36 7.52 5.76
N ARG A 150 3.03 7.68 5.65
CA ARG A 150 2.19 8.14 6.75
C ARG A 150 2.09 7.07 7.82
N LEU A 151 2.25 7.45 9.09
CA LEU A 151 2.29 6.50 10.21
C LEU A 151 0.93 6.25 10.85
N ASP A 152 -0.08 7.06 10.54
CA ASP A 152 -1.39 6.97 11.20
C ASP A 152 -2.55 6.65 10.25
N VAL A 153 -2.29 5.91 9.18
CA VAL A 153 -3.32 5.39 8.27
C VAL A 153 -3.89 4.09 8.83
N TRP A 154 -5.23 3.97 8.83
CA TRP A 154 -5.92 2.78 9.33
C TRP A 154 -6.90 2.26 8.29
N PRO A 155 -6.48 1.34 7.41
CA PRO A 155 -7.27 0.88 6.28
C PRO A 155 -8.33 -0.13 6.71
N VAL A 156 -9.42 0.36 7.29
CA VAL A 156 -10.51 -0.45 7.86
C VAL A 156 -11.23 -1.33 6.85
N GLY A 157 -11.18 -0.95 5.56
CA GLY A 157 -11.73 -1.75 4.45
C GLY A 157 -10.81 -2.90 4.01
N ASP A 158 -9.55 -2.92 4.46
CA ASP A 158 -8.59 -3.94 4.06
C ASP A 158 -8.88 -5.28 4.75
N TYR A 159 -9.14 -6.31 3.92
CA TYR A 159 -9.39 -7.66 4.43
C TYR A 159 -8.20 -8.20 5.24
N GLY A 160 -6.98 -7.96 4.78
CA GLY A 160 -5.76 -8.45 5.44
C GLY A 160 -5.57 -7.84 6.83
N VAL A 161 -5.89 -6.55 6.99
CA VAL A 161 -5.85 -5.88 8.29
C VAL A 161 -6.94 -6.42 9.21
N ARG A 162 -8.19 -6.57 8.73
CA ARG A 162 -9.30 -7.11 9.53
C ARG A 162 -9.06 -8.55 9.98
N ALA A 163 -8.68 -9.42 9.04
CA ALA A 163 -8.38 -10.82 9.32
C ALA A 163 -7.12 -10.97 10.20
N GLY A 164 -6.09 -10.17 9.93
CA GLY A 164 -4.89 -10.15 10.73
C GLY A 164 -5.11 -9.64 12.15
N TYR A 165 -6.00 -8.66 12.33
CA TYR A 165 -6.41 -8.22 13.66
C TYR A 165 -7.08 -9.36 14.44
N ALA A 166 -8.02 -10.08 13.79
CA ALA A 166 -8.69 -11.24 14.39
C ALA A 166 -7.67 -12.31 14.86
N VAL A 167 -6.71 -12.64 14.00
CA VAL A 167 -5.63 -13.59 14.33
C VAL A 167 -4.75 -13.08 15.47
N ALA A 168 -4.34 -11.82 15.42
CA ALA A 168 -3.42 -11.25 16.40
C ALA A 168 -4.00 -11.19 17.82
N TYR A 169 -5.29 -10.86 17.92
CA TYR A 169 -6.01 -10.65 19.17
C TYR A 169 -6.86 -11.84 19.62
N ASP A 170 -6.91 -12.90 18.81
CA ASP A 170 -7.75 -14.10 19.07
C ASP A 170 -9.23 -13.73 19.29
N VAL A 171 -9.79 -12.97 18.33
CA VAL A 171 -11.17 -12.50 18.34
C VAL A 171 -11.83 -12.77 16.98
N PRO A 172 -13.17 -12.78 16.90
CA PRO A 172 -13.88 -12.79 15.62
C PRO A 172 -13.41 -11.64 14.72
N MET A 173 -13.42 -11.87 13.40
CA MET A 173 -13.02 -10.83 12.44
C MET A 173 -13.97 -9.62 12.52
N PRO A 174 -13.47 -8.43 12.91
CA PRO A 174 -14.30 -7.25 13.06
C PRO A 174 -14.82 -6.77 11.70
N SER A 175 -15.97 -6.16 11.68
CA SER A 175 -16.45 -5.33 10.56
C SER A 175 -15.54 -4.10 10.39
N SER A 176 -15.66 -3.40 9.25
CA SER A 176 -14.90 -2.16 9.05
C SER A 176 -15.24 -1.08 10.08
N GLN A 177 -16.52 -1.02 10.52
CA GLN A 177 -16.98 -0.06 11.52
C GLN A 177 -16.41 -0.38 12.91
N GLU A 178 -16.42 -1.65 13.31
CA GLU A 178 -15.80 -2.09 14.57
C GLU A 178 -14.29 -1.85 14.56
N LEU A 179 -13.61 -2.20 13.46
CA LEU A 179 -12.17 -1.98 13.33
C LEU A 179 -11.81 -0.49 13.41
N ALA A 180 -12.65 0.41 12.88
CA ALA A 180 -12.44 1.85 12.98
C ALA A 180 -12.33 2.30 14.45
N ALA A 181 -13.29 1.90 15.30
CA ALA A 181 -13.28 2.23 16.72
C ALA A 181 -12.11 1.59 17.47
N LEU A 182 -11.75 0.34 17.14
CA LEU A 182 -10.63 -0.37 17.73
C LEU A 182 -9.27 0.29 17.40
N GLY A 183 -9.19 1.06 16.33
CA GLY A 183 -7.96 1.70 15.88
C GLY A 183 -7.53 2.92 16.69
N ASP A 184 -8.44 3.60 17.39
CA ASP A 184 -8.14 4.88 18.03
C ASP A 184 -7.07 4.78 19.12
N ARG A 185 -7.01 3.68 19.84
CA ARG A 185 -5.99 3.44 20.89
C ARG A 185 -4.56 3.34 20.36
N PHE A 186 -4.39 3.13 19.04
CA PHE A 186 -3.08 2.96 18.40
C PHE A 186 -2.54 4.25 17.78
N ARG A 187 -3.30 5.34 17.83
CA ARG A 187 -2.81 6.63 17.36
C ARG A 187 -1.54 7.07 18.12
N PRO A 188 -0.59 7.68 17.41
CA PRO A 188 -0.55 8.06 15.99
C PRO A 188 0.21 7.05 15.11
N TYR A 189 0.16 5.74 15.43
CA TYR A 189 0.97 4.70 14.76
C TYR A 189 0.14 3.59 14.14
N ARG A 190 -1.11 3.88 13.72
CA ARG A 190 -2.06 2.88 13.18
C ARG A 190 -1.53 2.14 11.95
N THR A 191 -0.71 2.79 11.11
CA THR A 191 -0.04 2.15 9.98
C THR A 191 0.87 0.99 10.42
N MET A 192 1.58 1.15 11.52
CA MET A 192 2.43 0.07 12.04
C MET A 192 1.57 -1.10 12.51
N VAL A 193 0.44 -0.83 13.16
CA VAL A 193 -0.49 -1.88 13.59
C VAL A 193 -1.08 -2.61 12.38
N ALA A 194 -1.48 -1.89 11.33
CA ALA A 194 -1.95 -2.49 10.07
C ALA A 194 -0.89 -3.43 9.48
N TRP A 195 0.38 -3.01 9.49
CA TRP A 195 1.48 -3.84 9.03
C TRP A 195 1.64 -5.11 9.87
N TYR A 196 1.56 -5.02 11.20
CA TYR A 196 1.62 -6.21 12.07
C TYR A 196 0.41 -7.11 11.89
N CYS A 197 -0.78 -6.57 11.60
CA CYS A 197 -1.93 -7.39 11.24
C CYS A 197 -1.66 -8.22 9.97
N TRP A 198 -1.08 -7.62 8.93
CA TRP A 198 -0.68 -8.38 7.74
C TRP A 198 0.34 -9.47 8.07
N GLN A 199 1.35 -9.20 8.92
CA GLN A 199 2.34 -10.21 9.32
C GLN A 199 1.68 -11.36 10.10
N ALA A 200 0.79 -11.06 11.04
CA ALA A 200 0.06 -12.07 11.81
C ALA A 200 -0.78 -12.99 10.88
N LEU A 201 -1.47 -12.41 9.89
CA LEU A 201 -2.23 -13.17 8.90
C LEU A 201 -1.31 -14.06 8.03
N ILE A 202 -0.17 -13.55 7.59
CA ILE A 202 0.80 -14.32 6.80
C ILE A 202 1.34 -15.47 7.62
N ALA A 203 1.77 -15.21 8.86
CA ALA A 203 2.29 -16.23 9.77
C ALA A 203 1.27 -17.35 10.05
N SER A 204 -0.02 -17.00 10.22
CA SER A 204 -1.09 -17.99 10.46
C SER A 204 -1.35 -18.95 9.29
N ARG A 205 -0.95 -18.55 8.07
CA ARG A 205 -1.11 -19.34 6.82
C ARG A 205 0.14 -20.15 6.47
N THR A 206 1.26 -19.84 7.12
CA THR A 206 2.53 -20.54 6.89
C THR A 206 2.63 -21.70 7.86
N PRO A 207 2.72 -22.96 7.40
CA PRO A 207 2.89 -24.08 8.31
C PRO A 207 4.19 -23.90 9.12
N PRO A 208 4.21 -24.30 10.40
CA PRO A 208 5.44 -24.24 11.19
C PRO A 208 6.54 -25.06 10.49
N PRO A 209 7.80 -24.62 10.56
CA PRO A 209 8.90 -25.38 10.01
C PRO A 209 8.87 -26.80 10.61
N ALA A 210 8.97 -27.82 9.75
CA ALA A 210 9.03 -29.21 10.20
C ALA A 210 10.13 -29.31 11.27
N LYS A 211 9.76 -29.77 12.47
CA LYS A 211 10.77 -30.03 13.51
C LYS A 211 11.76 -31.01 12.90
N SER A 212 13.00 -30.61 12.73
CA SER A 212 14.09 -31.51 12.38
C SER A 212 14.17 -32.49 13.53
N SER A 213 13.74 -33.73 13.29
CA SER A 213 13.97 -34.85 14.18
C SER A 213 15.48 -35.07 14.21
N ALA A 214 16.08 -34.72 15.34
CA ALA A 214 17.46 -35.08 15.69
C ALA A 214 17.53 -36.56 15.99
#